data_765c2c11d748747d148bc2ffa14a2cbb
#
_entry.id   765c2c11d748747d148bc2ffa14a2cbb
#
_cell.length_a   1.000
_cell.length_b   1.000
_cell.length_c   1.000
_cell.angle_alpha   90.00
_cell.angle_beta   90.00
_cell.angle_gamma   90.00
#
_symmetry.space_group_name_H-M   'P 1'
#
loop_
_entity.id
_entity.type
_entity.pdbx_description
1 polymer ?
#
loop_
_entity_poly.entity_id
_entity_poly.type
_entity_poly.pdbx_seq_one_letter_code
_entity_poly.pdbx_strand_id
1 'polypeptide(L)'
;MKQRTLAKSITATGVGLHSGERVSLTLHPAAENTGIQFRRSDLSGEQGEIVPLTPYLINDTRLSSTIVTENGIRVGTIEHIMSAFAAYGVDNILVELNAPEIPIMDGSSLPFIFLLQDAGVVEQQAEKRFLRILKEVSLEEPNKAVKFTPYNGFKVRLTIEFDHPVFNRSSPTFEIDFAGKSYVEEIARARTFGFMQEVELMRAHNLGLGGNLSNAIVIDDTDVLNPEGLRYPDEFVRHKILDAIGDLYIVGHPIIGAFEGYKSGHAINNALLRKVLADETAFEWVEFPDDDDALPHAFSGIETLGVD
;
A
#
# COMPACT_ATOMS: atom_id res chain seq x y z
N MET A 1 2.46 11.94 -19.79
CA MET A 1 2.29 10.56 -19.25
C MET A 1 0.82 10.23 -19.11
N LYS A 2 0.39 9.03 -19.52
CA LYS A 2 -1.03 8.66 -19.57
C LYS A 2 -1.47 7.88 -18.32
N GLN A 3 -2.77 7.94 -18.01
CA GLN A 3 -3.38 7.10 -16.98
C GLN A 3 -3.29 5.63 -17.38
N ARG A 4 -3.37 4.73 -16.38
CA ARG A 4 -3.26 3.29 -16.56
C ARG A 4 -4.42 2.55 -15.90
N THR A 5 -4.84 1.47 -16.57
CA THR A 5 -5.80 0.49 -16.07
C THR A 5 -5.36 -0.92 -16.46
N LEU A 6 -6.17 -1.93 -16.20
CA LEU A 6 -5.91 -3.31 -16.62
C LEU A 6 -6.37 -3.56 -18.05
N ALA A 7 -5.71 -4.48 -18.77
CA ALA A 7 -6.14 -4.95 -20.08
C ALA A 7 -7.35 -5.91 -19.99
N LYS A 8 -7.42 -6.69 -18.91
CA LYS A 8 -8.51 -7.66 -18.66
C LYS A 8 -8.74 -7.83 -17.16
N SER A 9 -9.91 -8.33 -16.81
CA SER A 9 -10.20 -8.73 -15.43
C SER A 9 -9.40 -9.96 -15.03
N ILE A 10 -9.03 -10.04 -13.74
CA ILE A 10 -8.33 -11.17 -13.16
C ILE A 10 -8.88 -11.46 -11.76
N THR A 11 -8.98 -12.75 -11.43
CA THR A 11 -9.49 -13.20 -10.12
C THR A 11 -8.46 -14.03 -9.39
N ALA A 12 -8.35 -13.79 -8.09
CA ALA A 12 -7.57 -14.60 -7.16
C ALA A 12 -8.40 -14.96 -5.93
N THR A 13 -7.98 -16.01 -5.23
CA THR A 13 -8.60 -16.45 -3.98
C THR A 13 -7.53 -16.55 -2.91
N GLY A 14 -7.86 -16.11 -1.71
CA GLY A 14 -7.01 -16.21 -0.54
C GLY A 14 -7.84 -16.21 0.74
N VAL A 15 -7.20 -15.88 1.85
CA VAL A 15 -7.84 -15.75 3.15
C VAL A 15 -7.61 -14.36 3.73
N GLY A 16 -8.58 -13.83 4.46
CA GLY A 16 -8.43 -12.63 5.24
C GLY A 16 -7.49 -12.85 6.43
N LEU A 17 -6.54 -11.97 6.66
CA LEU A 17 -5.59 -12.09 7.77
C LEU A 17 -6.30 -12.07 9.11
N HIS A 18 -7.27 -11.18 9.29
CA HIS A 18 -7.97 -10.99 10.56
C HIS A 18 -9.22 -11.85 10.67
N SER A 19 -10.03 -11.92 9.63
CA SER A 19 -11.28 -12.70 9.61
C SER A 19 -11.05 -14.22 9.52
N GLY A 20 -9.99 -14.66 8.85
CA GLY A 20 -9.78 -16.06 8.48
C GLY A 20 -10.75 -16.55 7.39
N GLU A 21 -11.59 -15.68 6.86
CA GLU A 21 -12.57 -16.03 5.83
C GLU A 21 -11.90 -16.19 4.47
N ARG A 22 -12.48 -17.05 3.63
CA ARG A 22 -12.09 -17.18 2.24
C ARG A 22 -12.54 -15.95 1.45
N VAL A 23 -11.61 -15.32 0.76
CA VAL A 23 -11.85 -14.13 -0.04
C VAL A 23 -11.64 -14.44 -1.50
N SER A 24 -12.65 -14.13 -2.33
CA SER A 24 -12.51 -14.03 -3.78
C SER A 24 -12.32 -12.56 -4.14
N LEU A 25 -11.18 -12.25 -4.73
CA LEU A 25 -10.79 -10.92 -5.17
C LEU A 25 -10.77 -10.89 -6.70
N THR A 26 -11.50 -9.95 -7.31
CA THR A 26 -11.43 -9.71 -8.74
C THR A 26 -11.02 -8.25 -9.01
N LEU A 27 -10.00 -8.08 -9.82
CA LEU A 27 -9.56 -6.79 -10.32
C LEU A 27 -10.13 -6.56 -11.71
N HIS A 28 -10.84 -5.47 -11.92
CA HIS A 28 -11.46 -5.13 -13.21
C HIS A 28 -10.84 -3.86 -13.78
N PRO A 29 -10.67 -3.78 -15.11
CA PRO A 29 -10.41 -2.51 -15.78
C PRO A 29 -11.47 -1.47 -15.40
N ALA A 30 -11.08 -0.21 -15.31
CA ALA A 30 -12.01 0.89 -15.07
C ALA A 30 -11.78 2.02 -16.07
N ALA A 31 -12.81 2.83 -16.29
CA ALA A 31 -12.74 3.96 -17.20
C ALA A 31 -11.78 5.05 -16.71
N GLU A 32 -11.35 5.89 -17.63
CA GLU A 32 -10.53 7.06 -17.33
C GLU A 32 -11.16 7.95 -16.26
N ASN A 33 -10.32 8.50 -15.40
CA ASN A 33 -10.73 9.43 -14.34
C ASN A 33 -11.70 8.86 -13.28
N THR A 34 -11.85 7.53 -13.21
CA THR A 34 -12.68 6.90 -12.16
C THR A 34 -11.90 6.67 -10.86
N GLY A 35 -10.57 6.65 -10.93
CA GLY A 35 -9.73 6.36 -9.79
C GLY A 35 -9.79 4.90 -9.33
N ILE A 36 -9.26 4.66 -8.15
CA ILE A 36 -9.32 3.34 -7.51
C ILE A 36 -10.65 3.22 -6.78
N GLN A 37 -11.36 2.14 -7.05
CA GLN A 37 -12.71 1.90 -6.55
C GLN A 37 -12.81 0.52 -5.92
N PHE A 38 -13.67 0.38 -4.91
CA PHE A 38 -13.94 -0.89 -4.23
C PHE A 38 -15.42 -1.25 -4.30
N ARG A 39 -15.71 -2.55 -4.36
CA ARG A 39 -17.07 -3.09 -4.26
C ARG A 39 -17.09 -4.38 -3.46
N ARG A 40 -18.04 -4.47 -2.54
CA ARG A 40 -18.37 -5.68 -1.79
C ARG A 40 -19.48 -6.45 -2.49
N SER A 41 -19.12 -7.50 -3.23
CA SER A 41 -20.08 -8.30 -4.03
C SER A 41 -20.99 -9.23 -3.18
N ASP A 42 -20.64 -9.41 -1.90
CA ASP A 42 -21.45 -10.14 -0.92
C ASP A 42 -22.56 -9.29 -0.28
N LEU A 43 -22.51 -7.96 -0.48
CA LEU A 43 -23.49 -7.02 0.01
C LEU A 43 -24.48 -6.62 -1.09
N SER A 44 -25.64 -6.09 -0.72
CA SER A 44 -26.70 -5.69 -1.63
C SER A 44 -27.26 -4.31 -1.27
N GLY A 45 -28.08 -3.74 -2.18
CA GLY A 45 -28.60 -2.38 -2.03
C GLY A 45 -27.47 -1.36 -1.96
N GLU A 46 -27.60 -0.33 -1.15
CA GLU A 46 -26.61 0.75 -1.00
C GLU A 46 -25.22 0.25 -0.56
N GLN A 47 -25.16 -0.87 0.18
CA GLN A 47 -23.88 -1.47 0.60
C GLN A 47 -23.16 -2.25 -0.50
N GLY A 48 -23.85 -2.64 -1.57
CA GLY A 48 -23.28 -3.27 -2.76
C GLY A 48 -22.82 -2.29 -3.82
N GLU A 49 -22.90 -0.98 -3.57
CA GLU A 49 -22.47 0.05 -4.50
C GLU A 49 -20.94 0.18 -4.58
N ILE A 50 -20.48 0.82 -5.64
CA ILE A 50 -19.06 1.13 -5.84
C ILE A 50 -18.67 2.28 -4.91
N VAL A 51 -17.58 2.09 -4.16
CA VAL A 51 -16.97 3.05 -3.25
C VAL A 51 -15.71 3.63 -3.89
N PRO A 52 -15.71 4.88 -4.36
CA PRO A 52 -14.49 5.56 -4.79
C PRO A 52 -13.55 5.78 -3.59
N LEU A 53 -12.29 5.37 -3.74
CA LEU A 53 -11.30 5.51 -2.66
C LEU A 53 -10.90 6.97 -2.46
N THR A 54 -10.90 7.39 -1.21
CA THR A 54 -10.31 8.66 -0.77
C THR A 54 -9.64 8.49 0.58
N PRO A 55 -8.64 9.32 0.95
CA PRO A 55 -8.02 9.27 2.28
C PRO A 55 -9.01 9.45 3.43
N TYR A 56 -10.14 10.13 3.18
CA TYR A 56 -11.17 10.41 4.19
C TYR A 56 -12.05 9.20 4.53
N LEU A 57 -11.99 8.12 3.74
CA LEU A 57 -12.68 6.86 4.01
C LEU A 57 -11.86 5.89 4.87
N ILE A 58 -10.58 6.18 5.11
CA ILE A 58 -9.74 5.36 6.00
C ILE A 58 -10.06 5.76 7.45
N ASN A 59 -11.04 5.10 8.02
CA ASN A 59 -11.59 5.43 9.34
C ASN A 59 -11.34 4.34 10.40
N ASP A 60 -10.62 3.27 10.05
CA ASP A 60 -10.08 2.31 11.00
C ASP A 60 -8.64 1.96 10.59
N THR A 61 -7.70 2.26 11.48
CA THR A 61 -6.25 2.11 11.25
C THR A 61 -5.55 1.33 12.36
N ARG A 62 -6.32 0.61 13.19
CA ARG A 62 -5.78 -0.08 14.38
C ARG A 62 -4.85 -1.23 14.02
N LEU A 63 -5.15 -1.98 12.95
CA LEU A 63 -4.39 -3.16 12.53
C LEU A 63 -3.99 -3.10 11.06
N SER A 64 -4.70 -2.31 10.25
CA SER A 64 -4.51 -2.15 8.81
C SER A 64 -5.15 -0.85 8.34
N SER A 65 -4.90 -0.42 7.13
CA SER A 65 -5.68 0.62 6.50
C SER A 65 -7.01 0.04 6.05
N THR A 66 -8.10 0.51 6.67
CA THR A 66 -9.46 0.00 6.43
C THR A 66 -10.40 1.12 5.99
N ILE A 67 -11.03 0.91 4.84
CA ILE A 67 -12.15 1.72 4.36
C ILE A 67 -13.35 1.46 5.28
N VAL A 68 -13.95 2.53 5.77
CA VAL A 68 -15.22 2.48 6.52
C VAL A 68 -16.09 3.64 6.05
N THR A 69 -17.18 3.32 5.37
CA THR A 69 -18.15 4.30 4.87
C THR A 69 -19.24 4.60 5.90
N GLU A 70 -20.01 5.66 5.70
CA GLU A 70 -21.11 6.05 6.58
C GLU A 70 -22.22 4.99 6.65
N ASN A 71 -22.49 4.29 5.52
CA ASN A 71 -23.46 3.18 5.47
C ASN A 71 -22.87 1.83 5.91
N GLY A 72 -21.65 1.83 6.50
CA GLY A 72 -21.06 0.67 7.16
C GLY A 72 -20.32 -0.33 6.27
N ILE A 73 -20.03 0.02 5.01
CA ILE A 73 -19.17 -0.81 4.15
C ILE A 73 -17.75 -0.81 4.74
N ARG A 74 -17.17 -2.00 4.87
CA ARG A 74 -15.79 -2.19 5.34
C ARG A 74 -14.98 -2.94 4.30
N VAL A 75 -13.76 -2.44 4.03
CA VAL A 75 -12.72 -3.15 3.29
C VAL A 75 -11.39 -2.93 4.00
N GLY A 76 -10.90 -3.94 4.68
CA GLY A 76 -9.66 -3.89 5.46
C GLY A 76 -8.44 -4.36 4.68
N THR A 77 -7.27 -4.09 5.24
CA THR A 77 -5.95 -4.55 4.76
C THR A 77 -5.69 -4.18 3.30
N ILE A 78 -5.98 -2.92 2.95
CA ILE A 78 -5.81 -2.45 1.56
C ILE A 78 -4.36 -2.03 1.24
N GLU A 79 -3.51 -1.83 2.23
CA GLU A 79 -2.15 -1.29 2.08
C GLU A 79 -1.26 -2.09 1.13
N HIS A 80 -1.31 -3.41 1.16
CA HIS A 80 -0.44 -4.25 0.32
C HIS A 80 -0.82 -4.19 -1.16
N ILE A 81 -2.12 -4.26 -1.48
CA ILE A 81 -2.59 -4.13 -2.87
C ILE A 81 -2.42 -2.69 -3.37
N MET A 82 -2.64 -1.68 -2.53
CA MET A 82 -2.41 -0.28 -2.87
C MET A 82 -0.93 -0.01 -3.18
N SER A 83 -0.02 -0.66 -2.44
CA SER A 83 1.42 -0.59 -2.69
C SER A 83 1.79 -1.18 -4.07
N ALA A 84 1.15 -2.28 -4.48
CA ALA A 84 1.30 -2.84 -5.82
C ALA A 84 0.75 -1.90 -6.91
N PHE A 85 -0.41 -1.27 -6.68
CA PHE A 85 -0.97 -0.28 -7.61
C PHE A 85 -0.06 0.92 -7.79
N ALA A 86 0.54 1.41 -6.69
CA ALA A 86 1.53 2.48 -6.72
C ALA A 86 2.74 2.12 -7.59
N ALA A 87 3.28 0.90 -7.41
CA ALA A 87 4.45 0.42 -8.14
C ALA A 87 4.22 0.37 -9.65
N TYR A 88 3.00 0.05 -10.08
CA TYR A 88 2.62 -0.07 -11.50
C TYR A 88 1.95 1.19 -12.05
N GLY A 89 1.77 2.20 -11.21
CA GLY A 89 1.11 3.43 -11.58
C GLY A 89 -0.31 3.23 -12.09
N VAL A 90 -1.07 2.32 -11.46
CA VAL A 90 -2.48 2.07 -11.81
C VAL A 90 -3.33 3.21 -11.29
N ASP A 91 -4.00 3.91 -12.19
CA ASP A 91 -4.86 5.05 -11.86
C ASP A 91 -6.32 4.65 -11.71
N ASN A 92 -6.81 3.75 -12.57
CA ASN A 92 -8.23 3.43 -12.68
C ASN A 92 -8.41 1.91 -12.58
N ILE A 93 -9.08 1.46 -11.54
CA ILE A 93 -9.32 0.03 -11.28
C ILE A 93 -10.53 -0.15 -10.37
N LEU A 94 -11.34 -1.17 -10.62
CA LEU A 94 -12.38 -1.62 -9.70
C LEU A 94 -11.90 -2.90 -9.00
N VAL A 95 -11.78 -2.82 -7.69
CA VAL A 95 -11.44 -3.93 -6.79
C VAL A 95 -12.73 -4.51 -6.22
N GLU A 96 -13.10 -5.70 -6.66
CA GLU A 96 -14.28 -6.39 -6.20
C GLU A 96 -13.90 -7.55 -5.27
N LEU A 97 -14.54 -7.65 -4.12
CA LEU A 97 -14.32 -8.75 -3.18
C LEU A 97 -15.60 -9.16 -2.45
N ASN A 98 -15.67 -10.42 -2.06
CA ASN A 98 -16.84 -11.00 -1.38
C ASN A 98 -16.68 -11.14 0.14
N ALA A 99 -15.79 -10.34 0.75
CA ALA A 99 -15.46 -10.39 2.17
C ALA A 99 -14.99 -9.01 2.67
N PRO A 100 -14.94 -8.77 4.00
CA PRO A 100 -14.63 -7.44 4.54
C PRO A 100 -13.15 -7.03 4.50
N GLU A 101 -12.26 -7.82 3.92
CA GLU A 101 -10.84 -7.49 3.81
C GLU A 101 -10.20 -8.09 2.55
N ILE A 102 -9.13 -7.44 2.07
CA ILE A 102 -8.29 -7.95 0.99
C ILE A 102 -7.59 -9.24 1.47
N PRO A 103 -7.49 -10.30 0.65
CA PRO A 103 -6.78 -11.52 1.05
C PRO A 103 -5.30 -11.21 1.31
N ILE A 104 -4.77 -11.80 2.38
CA ILE A 104 -3.38 -11.55 2.82
C ILE A 104 -2.33 -12.12 1.86
N MET A 105 -2.71 -13.11 1.06
CA MET A 105 -1.83 -13.83 0.16
C MET A 105 -0.64 -14.44 0.90
N ASP A 106 0.59 -14.08 0.53
CA ASP A 106 1.82 -14.51 1.21
C ASP A 106 2.33 -13.50 2.27
N GLY A 107 1.53 -12.47 2.56
CA GLY A 107 1.90 -11.41 3.50
C GLY A 107 2.68 -10.26 2.91
N SER A 108 3.00 -10.30 1.62
CA SER A 108 3.70 -9.24 0.87
C SER A 108 2.80 -8.66 -0.24
N SER A 109 3.31 -7.71 -1.02
CA SER A 109 2.60 -7.22 -2.20
C SER A 109 2.91 -7.98 -3.49
N LEU A 110 3.91 -8.89 -3.48
CA LEU A 110 4.34 -9.61 -4.67
C LEU A 110 3.22 -10.39 -5.39
N PRO A 111 2.31 -11.11 -4.70
CA PRO A 111 1.21 -11.79 -5.39
C PRO A 111 0.27 -10.83 -6.14
N PHE A 112 0.07 -9.61 -5.64
CA PHE A 112 -0.70 -8.59 -6.34
C PHE A 112 0.04 -8.06 -7.58
N ILE A 113 1.37 -7.95 -7.51
CA ILE A 113 2.22 -7.66 -8.67
C ILE A 113 2.00 -8.71 -9.77
N PHE A 114 2.01 -10.01 -9.43
CA PHE A 114 1.74 -11.07 -10.40
C PHE A 114 0.33 -10.98 -11.01
N LEU A 115 -0.67 -10.60 -10.23
CA LEU A 115 -2.02 -10.37 -10.77
C LEU A 115 -2.03 -9.22 -11.78
N LEU A 116 -1.32 -8.12 -11.50
CA LEU A 116 -1.21 -7.00 -12.43
C LEU A 116 -0.48 -7.40 -13.72
N GLN A 117 0.58 -8.20 -13.60
CA GLN A 117 1.31 -8.74 -14.76
C GLN A 117 0.42 -9.63 -15.63
N ASP A 118 -0.28 -10.57 -15.00
CA ASP A 118 -1.16 -11.50 -15.71
C ASP A 118 -2.37 -10.79 -16.35
N ALA A 119 -2.90 -9.77 -15.70
CA ALA A 119 -4.00 -8.95 -16.25
C ALA A 119 -3.51 -8.06 -17.39
N GLY A 120 -2.23 -7.68 -17.38
CA GLY A 120 -1.66 -6.65 -18.24
C GLY A 120 -2.08 -5.24 -17.79
N VAL A 121 -1.12 -4.34 -17.64
CA VAL A 121 -1.39 -2.91 -17.36
C VAL A 121 -1.26 -2.15 -18.67
N VAL A 122 -2.27 -1.36 -19.02
CA VAL A 122 -2.36 -0.63 -20.30
C VAL A 122 -2.59 0.86 -20.08
N GLU A 123 -2.06 1.66 -20.99
CA GLU A 123 -2.27 3.10 -21.00
C GLU A 123 -3.63 3.47 -21.59
N GLN A 124 -4.21 4.53 -21.04
CA GLN A 124 -5.46 5.15 -21.48
C GLN A 124 -5.16 6.46 -22.22
N GLN A 125 -6.19 7.24 -22.60
CA GLN A 125 -5.97 8.49 -23.33
C GLN A 125 -5.81 9.70 -22.39
N ALA A 126 -6.44 9.66 -21.21
CA ALA A 126 -6.39 10.77 -20.25
C ALA A 126 -4.98 10.95 -19.66
N GLU A 127 -4.62 12.21 -19.38
CA GLU A 127 -3.35 12.53 -18.74
C GLU A 127 -3.32 12.06 -17.29
N LYS A 128 -2.15 11.54 -16.87
CA LYS A 128 -1.90 11.15 -15.48
C LYS A 128 -1.62 12.39 -14.64
N ARG A 129 -2.28 12.47 -13.49
CA ARG A 129 -2.07 13.54 -12.50
C ARG A 129 -1.13 13.07 -11.40
N PHE A 130 -0.28 13.96 -10.94
CA PHE A 130 0.65 13.77 -9.84
C PHE A 130 0.37 14.80 -8.75
N LEU A 131 0.52 14.39 -7.50
CA LEU A 131 0.52 15.29 -6.35
C LEU A 131 1.96 15.71 -6.06
N ARG A 132 2.32 16.97 -6.37
CA ARG A 132 3.66 17.50 -6.08
C ARG A 132 3.67 18.22 -4.75
N ILE A 133 4.59 17.84 -3.88
CA ILE A 133 4.81 18.49 -2.58
C ILE A 133 5.63 19.77 -2.79
N LEU A 134 5.12 20.91 -2.30
CA LEU A 134 5.71 22.24 -2.49
C LEU A 134 6.48 22.73 -1.26
N LYS A 135 6.13 22.27 -0.07
CA LYS A 135 6.79 22.62 1.20
C LYS A 135 6.79 21.44 2.16
N GLU A 136 7.60 21.54 3.21
CA GLU A 136 7.57 20.56 4.28
C GLU A 136 6.21 20.56 4.99
N VAL A 137 5.65 19.37 5.16
CA VAL A 137 4.48 19.10 6.00
C VAL A 137 4.81 17.96 6.92
N SER A 138 4.70 18.15 8.21
CA SER A 138 5.06 17.15 9.23
C SER A 138 3.96 16.93 10.25
N LEU A 139 3.95 15.74 10.85
CA LEU A 139 3.19 15.39 12.04
C LEU A 139 4.10 14.70 13.03
N GLU A 140 3.99 15.09 14.30
CA GLU A 140 4.74 14.50 15.41
C GLU A 140 3.76 14.06 16.50
N GLU A 141 3.98 12.88 17.01
CA GLU A 141 3.38 12.31 18.21
C GLU A 141 4.50 11.94 19.21
N PRO A 142 4.21 11.64 20.48
CA PRO A 142 5.27 11.42 21.48
C PRO A 142 6.37 10.43 21.09
N ASN A 143 6.06 9.44 20.28
CA ASN A 143 7.00 8.38 19.86
C ASN A 143 7.00 8.12 18.35
N LYS A 144 6.42 8.99 17.55
CA LYS A 144 6.29 8.83 16.10
C LYS A 144 6.43 10.17 15.41
N ALA A 145 7.00 10.14 14.21
CA ALA A 145 7.06 11.32 13.37
C ALA A 145 6.98 10.93 11.91
N VAL A 146 6.29 11.75 11.13
CA VAL A 146 6.24 11.61 9.66
C VAL A 146 6.30 12.98 9.02
N LYS A 147 6.92 13.05 7.86
CA LYS A 147 6.94 14.30 7.07
C LYS A 147 7.04 14.03 5.58
N PHE A 148 6.49 14.97 4.82
CA PHE A 148 6.83 15.18 3.42
C PHE A 148 7.74 16.37 3.26
N THR A 149 8.69 16.27 2.33
CA THR A 149 9.51 17.40 1.86
C THR A 149 9.50 17.44 0.34
N PRO A 150 9.67 18.65 -0.27
CA PRO A 150 9.84 18.77 -1.72
C PRO A 150 11.02 17.93 -2.20
N TYR A 151 10.80 17.16 -3.26
CA TYR A 151 11.81 16.35 -3.91
C TYR A 151 11.42 16.11 -5.36
N ASN A 152 12.36 16.19 -6.27
CA ASN A 152 12.08 15.92 -7.69
C ASN A 152 12.19 14.44 -8.02
N GLY A 153 11.20 13.66 -7.59
CA GLY A 153 11.13 12.22 -7.68
C GLY A 153 10.21 11.67 -6.61
N PHE A 154 10.32 10.38 -6.32
CA PHE A 154 9.66 9.76 -5.17
C PHE A 154 10.69 9.00 -4.33
N LYS A 155 10.79 9.39 -3.08
CA LYS A 155 11.71 8.80 -2.11
C LYS A 155 10.96 8.48 -0.82
N VAL A 156 11.27 7.31 -0.25
CA VAL A 156 10.71 6.88 1.04
C VAL A 156 11.84 6.44 1.96
N ARG A 157 11.88 7.01 3.15
CA ARG A 157 12.80 6.62 4.23
C ARG A 157 12.01 6.30 5.48
N LEU A 158 12.22 5.11 6.05
CA LEU A 158 11.63 4.72 7.31
C LEU A 158 12.67 4.24 8.30
N THR A 159 12.41 4.55 9.56
CA THR A 159 13.11 4.00 10.73
C THR A 159 12.10 3.32 11.63
N ILE A 160 12.36 2.07 11.98
CA ILE A 160 11.59 1.29 12.94
C ILE A 160 12.38 1.11 14.22
N GLU A 161 11.68 0.93 15.33
CA GLU A 161 12.29 0.65 16.61
C GLU A 161 11.41 -0.31 17.40
N PHE A 162 11.97 -1.46 17.73
CA PHE A 162 11.34 -2.47 18.57
C PHE A 162 12.38 -2.95 19.60
N ASP A 163 11.99 -3.01 20.86
CA ASP A 163 12.85 -3.55 21.92
C ASP A 163 12.78 -5.10 21.90
N HIS A 164 13.51 -5.68 20.94
CA HIS A 164 13.53 -7.12 20.75
C HIS A 164 14.83 -7.59 20.08
N PRO A 165 15.42 -8.75 20.51
CA PRO A 165 16.71 -9.25 20.00
C PRO A 165 16.80 -9.41 18.48
N VAL A 166 15.70 -9.81 17.83
CA VAL A 166 15.64 -9.99 16.37
C VAL A 166 15.89 -8.68 15.63
N PHE A 167 15.35 -7.57 16.12
CA PHE A 167 15.52 -6.26 15.48
C PHE A 167 16.93 -5.70 15.67
N ASN A 168 17.64 -6.08 16.71
CA ASN A 168 19.02 -5.69 16.92
C ASN A 168 20.00 -6.33 15.90
N ARG A 169 19.54 -7.35 15.17
CA ARG A 169 20.32 -8.04 14.12
C ARG A 169 20.01 -7.50 12.71
N SER A 170 19.08 -6.57 12.59
CA SER A 170 18.61 -6.01 11.32
C SER A 170 18.84 -4.51 11.28
N SER A 171 18.96 -3.92 10.08
CA SER A 171 18.98 -2.47 9.96
C SER A 171 17.64 -1.89 10.39
N PRO A 172 17.61 -0.94 11.32
CA PRO A 172 16.35 -0.29 11.70
C PRO A 172 15.86 0.72 10.65
N THR A 173 16.73 1.12 9.72
CA THR A 173 16.42 2.16 8.73
C THR A 173 16.67 1.64 7.33
N PHE A 174 15.73 1.92 6.43
CA PHE A 174 15.89 1.73 5.00
C PHE A 174 15.37 2.96 4.23
N GLU A 175 16.07 3.29 3.16
CA GLU A 175 15.69 4.35 2.23
C GLU A 175 15.66 3.79 0.82
N ILE A 176 14.60 4.10 0.08
CA ILE A 176 14.51 3.81 -1.33
C ILE A 176 14.20 5.08 -2.11
N ASP A 177 15.02 5.32 -3.14
CA ASP A 177 14.80 6.34 -4.15
C ASP A 177 14.44 5.63 -5.45
N PHE A 178 13.22 5.83 -5.91
CA PHE A 178 12.70 5.16 -7.08
C PHE A 178 13.30 5.67 -8.40
N ALA A 179 14.12 6.73 -8.37
CA ALA A 179 14.89 7.16 -9.55
C ALA A 179 15.93 6.12 -10.01
N GLY A 180 16.33 5.20 -9.16
CA GLY A 180 17.39 4.22 -9.47
C GLY A 180 17.17 2.82 -8.94
N LYS A 181 16.01 2.53 -8.33
CA LYS A 181 15.75 1.23 -7.72
C LYS A 181 14.36 0.71 -8.04
N SER A 182 14.29 -0.61 -8.28
CA SER A 182 13.04 -1.31 -8.54
C SER A 182 12.27 -1.61 -7.25
N TYR A 183 10.98 -1.24 -7.22
CA TYR A 183 10.08 -1.64 -6.16
C TYR A 183 9.97 -3.16 -6.03
N VAL A 184 9.90 -3.86 -7.17
CA VAL A 184 9.73 -5.33 -7.21
C VAL A 184 10.91 -6.04 -6.56
N GLU A 185 12.14 -5.58 -6.85
CA GLU A 185 13.36 -6.18 -6.31
C GLU A 185 13.57 -5.85 -4.83
N GLU A 186 13.32 -4.60 -4.44
CA GLU A 186 13.71 -4.08 -3.13
C GLU A 186 12.60 -4.17 -2.07
N ILE A 187 11.32 -4.12 -2.45
CA ILE A 187 10.20 -3.93 -1.52
C ILE A 187 9.13 -5.03 -1.64
N ALA A 188 8.70 -5.38 -2.85
CA ALA A 188 7.47 -6.13 -3.08
C ALA A 188 7.37 -7.47 -2.31
N ARG A 189 8.51 -8.11 -2.02
CA ARG A 189 8.59 -9.42 -1.36
C ARG A 189 8.59 -9.36 0.17
N ALA A 190 8.70 -8.16 0.76
CA ALA A 190 8.77 -8.00 2.21
C ALA A 190 7.42 -8.35 2.85
N ARG A 191 7.44 -9.31 3.77
CA ARG A 191 6.24 -9.85 4.42
C ARG A 191 5.87 -9.06 5.67
N THR A 192 4.56 -9.02 5.96
CA THR A 192 4.05 -8.59 7.26
C THR A 192 4.60 -9.46 8.38
N PHE A 193 4.62 -8.92 9.59
CA PHE A 193 5.16 -9.62 10.75
C PHE A 193 4.34 -9.32 12.00
N GLY A 194 4.44 -10.21 12.97
CA GLY A 194 3.82 -10.04 14.28
C GLY A 194 4.52 -10.86 15.36
N PHE A 195 4.40 -10.37 16.59
CA PHE A 195 4.90 -11.08 17.77
C PHE A 195 3.92 -12.16 18.21
N MET A 196 4.43 -13.33 18.58
CA MET A 196 3.60 -14.47 19.00
C MET A 196 2.61 -14.10 20.10
N GLN A 197 3.06 -13.34 21.11
CA GLN A 197 2.20 -12.89 22.21
C GLN A 197 1.04 -12.00 21.72
N GLU A 198 1.29 -11.13 20.75
CA GLU A 198 0.25 -10.28 20.14
C GLU A 198 -0.70 -11.10 19.28
N VAL A 199 -0.19 -12.11 18.55
CA VAL A 199 -1.01 -13.03 17.76
C VAL A 199 -1.97 -13.81 18.66
N GLU A 200 -1.49 -14.31 19.81
CA GLU A 200 -2.35 -15.01 20.80
C GLU A 200 -3.44 -14.08 21.35
N LEU A 201 -3.08 -12.84 21.69
CA LEU A 201 -4.04 -11.84 22.15
C LEU A 201 -5.06 -11.49 21.06
N MET A 202 -4.62 -11.27 19.82
CA MET A 202 -5.53 -11.02 18.70
C MET A 202 -6.52 -12.18 18.50
N ARG A 203 -6.05 -13.42 18.54
CA ARG A 203 -6.90 -14.61 18.40
C ARG A 203 -7.95 -14.72 19.52
N ALA A 204 -7.59 -14.36 20.75
CA ALA A 204 -8.53 -14.29 21.85
C ALA A 204 -9.66 -13.26 21.62
N HIS A 205 -9.43 -12.28 20.74
CA HIS A 205 -10.41 -11.26 20.33
C HIS A 205 -10.99 -11.51 18.93
N ASN A 206 -10.88 -12.74 18.40
CA ASN A 206 -11.32 -13.11 17.05
C ASN A 206 -10.67 -12.31 15.93
N LEU A 207 -9.39 -11.96 16.08
CA LEU A 207 -8.55 -11.29 15.08
C LEU A 207 -7.35 -12.18 14.75
N GLY A 208 -6.69 -11.93 13.61
CA GLY A 208 -5.53 -12.70 13.18
C GLY A 208 -5.82 -14.17 12.89
N LEU A 209 -7.10 -14.51 12.62
CA LEU A 209 -7.57 -15.90 12.48
C LEU A 209 -7.00 -16.60 11.24
N GLY A 210 -6.68 -15.83 10.18
CA GLY A 210 -6.07 -16.34 8.95
C GLY A 210 -4.55 -16.32 8.95
N GLY A 211 -3.92 -15.71 9.97
CA GLY A 211 -2.46 -15.60 10.08
C GLY A 211 -1.77 -16.92 10.38
N ASN A 212 -0.72 -17.21 9.65
CA ASN A 212 0.13 -18.39 9.84
C ASN A 212 1.55 -18.14 9.25
N LEU A 213 2.46 -19.09 9.41
CA LEU A 213 3.86 -18.96 8.96
C LEU A 213 4.01 -18.85 7.43
N SER A 214 2.99 -19.15 6.63
CA SER A 214 3.05 -18.99 5.17
C SER A 214 2.68 -17.58 4.70
N ASN A 215 2.08 -16.76 5.57
CA ASN A 215 1.62 -15.42 5.21
C ASN A 215 2.02 -14.31 6.19
N ALA A 216 2.83 -14.61 7.18
CA ALA A 216 3.40 -13.64 8.10
C ALA A 216 4.74 -14.13 8.66
N ILE A 217 5.64 -13.21 8.97
CA ILE A 217 6.79 -13.50 9.81
C ILE A 217 6.31 -13.48 11.26
N VAL A 218 6.45 -14.60 11.97
CA VAL A 218 6.10 -14.71 13.37
C VAL A 218 7.36 -14.71 14.21
N ILE A 219 7.38 -13.86 15.24
CA ILE A 219 8.53 -13.61 16.10
C ILE A 219 8.14 -14.07 17.51
N ASP A 220 8.93 -14.99 18.11
CA ASP A 220 8.81 -15.33 19.52
C ASP A 220 9.62 -14.39 20.42
N ASP A 221 9.97 -14.78 21.63
CA ASP A 221 10.71 -13.94 22.56
C ASP A 221 12.17 -13.67 22.12
N THR A 222 12.73 -14.44 21.18
CA THR A 222 14.14 -14.40 20.81
C THR A 222 14.42 -14.43 19.31
N ASP A 223 13.57 -15.09 18.53
CA ASP A 223 13.85 -15.42 17.14
C ASP A 223 12.63 -15.38 16.21
N VAL A 224 12.90 -15.48 14.91
CA VAL A 224 11.89 -15.71 13.86
C VAL A 224 11.53 -17.18 13.82
N LEU A 225 10.24 -17.49 13.88
CA LEU A 225 9.73 -18.87 13.87
C LEU A 225 9.60 -19.49 12.48
N ASN A 226 9.61 -18.67 11.42
CA ASN A 226 9.50 -19.15 10.05
C ASN A 226 10.72 -19.99 9.67
N PRO A 227 10.54 -21.27 9.26
CA PRO A 227 11.67 -22.17 8.97
C PRO A 227 12.56 -21.68 7.81
N GLU A 228 11.97 -20.98 6.84
CA GLU A 228 12.68 -20.41 5.70
C GLU A 228 13.47 -19.14 6.03
N GLY A 229 13.28 -18.57 7.24
CA GLY A 229 13.89 -17.33 7.66
C GLY A 229 13.33 -16.08 6.95
N LEU A 230 14.15 -15.04 6.85
CA LEU A 230 13.80 -13.78 6.21
C LEU A 230 14.13 -13.79 4.72
N ARG A 231 13.33 -13.08 3.91
CA ARG A 231 13.56 -12.85 2.47
C ARG A 231 14.58 -11.74 2.20
N TYR A 232 14.74 -10.81 3.15
CA TYR A 232 15.75 -9.76 3.15
C TYR A 232 16.37 -9.67 4.55
N PRO A 233 17.66 -9.31 4.70
CA PRO A 233 18.26 -9.11 6.02
C PRO A 233 17.54 -8.06 6.88
N ASP A 234 16.88 -7.10 6.21
CA ASP A 234 16.15 -5.97 6.77
C ASP A 234 14.65 -5.99 6.37
N GLU A 235 14.07 -7.20 6.29
CA GLU A 235 12.70 -7.41 5.79
C GLU A 235 11.66 -6.61 6.57
N PHE A 236 11.83 -6.44 7.87
CA PHE A 236 10.88 -5.72 8.72
C PHE A 236 10.70 -4.25 8.31
N VAL A 237 11.80 -3.52 8.14
CA VAL A 237 11.73 -2.11 7.73
C VAL A 237 11.28 -1.97 6.27
N ARG A 238 11.65 -2.91 5.41
CA ARG A 238 11.16 -2.95 4.01
C ARG A 238 9.66 -3.17 3.93
N HIS A 239 9.13 -4.04 4.80
CA HIS A 239 7.67 -4.21 4.87
C HIS A 239 6.97 -2.93 5.35
N LYS A 240 7.52 -2.24 6.33
CA LYS A 240 6.97 -0.94 6.77
C LYS A 240 7.02 0.13 5.66
N ILE A 241 8.00 0.07 4.77
CA ILE A 241 8.03 0.91 3.55
C ILE A 241 6.94 0.49 2.57
N LEU A 242 6.72 -0.82 2.39
CA LEU A 242 5.61 -1.34 1.57
C LEU A 242 4.26 -0.79 2.06
N ASP A 243 4.00 -0.89 3.37
CA ASP A 243 2.80 -0.35 4.00
C ASP A 243 2.66 1.16 3.75
N ALA A 244 3.74 1.93 3.99
CA ALA A 244 3.73 3.38 3.81
C ALA A 244 3.44 3.77 2.35
N ILE A 245 4.03 3.10 1.37
CA ILE A 245 3.76 3.35 -0.05
C ILE A 245 2.28 3.11 -0.35
N GLY A 246 1.70 2.03 0.16
CA GLY A 246 0.28 1.73 0.01
C GLY A 246 -0.61 2.77 0.68
N ASP A 247 -0.31 3.15 1.91
CA ASP A 247 -1.04 4.18 2.66
C ASP A 247 -1.02 5.54 1.96
N LEU A 248 0.13 5.92 1.38
CA LEU A 248 0.28 7.18 0.65
C LEU A 248 -0.46 7.15 -0.70
N TYR A 249 -0.50 6.00 -1.37
CA TYR A 249 -1.19 5.85 -2.65
C TYR A 249 -2.72 5.87 -2.53
N ILE A 250 -3.27 5.87 -1.32
CA ILE A 250 -4.70 6.08 -1.06
C ILE A 250 -5.20 7.43 -1.61
N VAL A 251 -4.32 8.39 -1.86
CA VAL A 251 -4.67 9.62 -2.60
C VAL A 251 -5.10 9.33 -4.04
N GLY A 252 -4.81 8.13 -4.57
CA GLY A 252 -5.16 7.70 -5.93
C GLY A 252 -4.25 8.23 -7.04
N HIS A 253 -3.14 8.88 -6.69
CA HIS A 253 -2.20 9.49 -7.62
C HIS A 253 -0.76 9.33 -7.15
N PRO A 254 0.23 9.21 -8.05
CA PRO A 254 1.64 9.23 -7.68
C PRO A 254 2.02 10.56 -7.01
N ILE A 255 2.93 10.48 -6.05
CA ILE A 255 3.42 11.65 -5.30
C ILE A 255 4.82 12.01 -5.79
N ILE A 256 5.05 13.30 -6.10
CA ILE A 256 6.36 13.88 -6.34
C ILE A 256 6.79 14.54 -5.03
N GLY A 257 7.70 13.88 -4.31
CA GLY A 257 8.15 14.32 -3.00
C GLY A 257 8.94 13.24 -2.28
N ALA A 258 9.51 13.58 -1.13
CA ALA A 258 10.16 12.64 -0.24
C ALA A 258 9.34 12.46 1.05
N PHE A 259 9.10 11.21 1.41
CA PHE A 259 8.45 10.83 2.67
C PHE A 259 9.49 10.27 3.64
N GLU A 260 9.46 10.75 4.86
CA GLU A 260 10.27 10.22 5.95
C GLU A 260 9.39 9.90 7.16
N GLY A 261 9.57 8.71 7.73
CA GLY A 261 8.85 8.27 8.91
C GLY A 261 9.76 7.64 9.96
N TYR A 262 9.50 7.98 11.22
CA TYR A 262 10.04 7.34 12.39
C TYR A 262 8.92 6.67 13.17
N LYS A 263 9.01 5.33 13.33
CA LYS A 263 7.97 4.50 13.98
C LYS A 263 6.56 4.76 13.41
N SER A 264 6.49 5.06 12.12
CA SER A 264 5.22 5.38 11.45
C SER A 264 4.29 4.17 11.35
N GLY A 265 3.02 4.42 11.16
CA GLY A 265 1.98 3.42 10.95
C GLY A 265 0.80 4.02 10.20
N HIS A 266 -0.21 3.20 9.93
CA HIS A 266 -1.36 3.57 9.08
C HIS A 266 -2.07 4.86 9.53
N ALA A 267 -2.26 5.03 10.85
CA ALA A 267 -2.96 6.20 11.39
C ALA A 267 -2.23 7.51 11.08
N ILE A 268 -0.94 7.60 11.40
CA ILE A 268 -0.16 8.83 11.22
C ILE A 268 0.16 9.08 9.73
N ASN A 269 0.32 8.01 8.92
CA ASN A 269 0.50 8.11 7.48
C ASN A 269 -0.74 8.75 6.83
N ASN A 270 -1.93 8.24 7.15
CA ASN A 270 -3.18 8.80 6.64
C ASN A 270 -3.44 10.21 7.17
N ALA A 271 -3.14 10.48 8.43
CA ALA A 271 -3.26 11.83 9.00
C ALA A 271 -2.36 12.85 8.30
N LEU A 272 -1.12 12.47 7.95
CA LEU A 272 -0.22 13.34 7.19
C LEU A 272 -0.79 13.62 5.78
N LEU A 273 -1.29 12.60 5.10
CA LEU A 273 -1.90 12.75 3.77
C LEU A 273 -3.10 13.71 3.82
N ARG A 274 -4.00 13.54 4.81
CA ARG A 274 -5.12 14.48 5.03
C ARG A 274 -4.63 15.89 5.34
N LYS A 275 -3.55 16.03 6.11
CA LYS A 275 -2.96 17.35 6.44
C LYS A 275 -2.43 18.04 5.19
N VAL A 276 -1.76 17.32 4.30
CA VAL A 276 -1.31 17.85 3.00
C VAL A 276 -2.51 18.33 2.20
N LEU A 277 -3.54 17.50 2.04
CA LEU A 277 -4.72 17.83 1.23
C LEU A 277 -5.57 18.98 1.81
N ALA A 278 -5.48 19.25 3.10
CA ALA A 278 -6.15 20.37 3.75
C ALA A 278 -5.44 21.73 3.58
N ASP A 279 -4.21 21.72 3.07
CA ASP A 279 -3.41 22.94 2.87
C ASP A 279 -3.04 23.10 1.38
N GLU A 280 -3.86 23.84 0.65
CA GLU A 280 -3.68 24.10 -0.78
C GLU A 280 -2.33 24.75 -1.14
N THR A 281 -1.60 25.28 -0.16
CA THR A 281 -0.25 25.82 -0.36
C THR A 281 0.85 24.78 -0.21
N ALA A 282 0.52 23.58 0.25
CA ALA A 282 1.47 22.50 0.50
C ALA A 282 1.74 21.63 -0.72
N PHE A 283 0.85 21.66 -1.71
CA PHE A 283 0.94 20.81 -2.89
C PHE A 283 0.34 21.48 -4.11
N GLU A 284 0.63 20.91 -5.28
CA GLU A 284 -0.07 21.20 -6.52
C GLU A 284 -0.35 19.90 -7.30
N TRP A 285 -1.39 19.94 -8.12
CA TRP A 285 -1.64 18.90 -9.11
C TRP A 285 -0.91 19.25 -10.41
N VAL A 286 -0.09 18.31 -10.90
CA VAL A 286 0.67 18.48 -12.15
C VAL A 286 0.41 17.33 -13.12
N GLU A 287 0.50 17.62 -14.40
CA GLU A 287 0.40 16.68 -15.51
C GLU A 287 1.62 16.86 -16.41
N PHE A 288 2.07 15.79 -17.05
CA PHE A 288 3.16 15.81 -18.01
C PHE A 288 2.64 15.25 -19.34
N PRO A 289 2.02 16.11 -20.19
CA PRO A 289 1.32 15.65 -21.40
C PRO A 289 2.25 15.10 -22.47
N ASP A 290 3.48 15.57 -22.55
CA ASP A 290 4.52 15.04 -23.43
C ASP A 290 5.55 14.27 -22.61
N ASP A 291 6.29 13.33 -23.21
CA ASP A 291 7.45 12.67 -22.58
C ASP A 291 8.58 13.72 -22.40
N ASP A 292 8.32 14.65 -21.50
CA ASP A 292 9.10 15.84 -21.32
C ASP A 292 10.21 15.59 -20.30
N ASP A 293 11.37 16.20 -20.50
CA ASP A 293 12.51 16.25 -19.56
C ASP A 293 12.11 16.75 -18.15
N ALA A 294 10.90 17.27 -18.00
CA ALA A 294 10.31 17.70 -16.73
C ALA A 294 9.76 16.57 -15.86
N LEU A 295 9.51 15.35 -16.42
CA LEU A 295 9.05 14.20 -15.64
C LEU A 295 10.19 13.67 -14.77
N PRO A 296 10.03 13.60 -13.44
CA PRO A 296 11.05 13.02 -12.57
C PRO A 296 11.41 11.59 -12.96
N HIS A 297 12.68 11.24 -12.93
CA HIS A 297 13.20 9.92 -13.30
C HIS A 297 12.50 8.76 -12.60
N ALA A 298 12.04 8.94 -11.38
CA ALA A 298 11.29 7.93 -10.62
C ALA A 298 10.03 7.41 -11.35
N PHE A 299 9.50 8.17 -12.31
CA PHE A 299 8.27 7.84 -13.01
C PHE A 299 8.48 7.51 -14.49
N SER A 300 9.64 7.88 -15.06
CA SER A 300 10.00 7.54 -16.45
C SER A 300 10.32 6.04 -16.64
N GLY A 301 10.71 5.38 -15.56
CA GLY A 301 11.02 3.95 -15.51
C GLY A 301 9.97 3.10 -14.77
N ILE A 302 8.72 3.56 -14.66
CA ILE A 302 7.62 2.66 -14.25
C ILE A 302 7.62 1.54 -15.27
N GLU A 303 8.11 0.37 -14.83
CA GLU A 303 8.43 -0.75 -15.69
C GLU A 303 7.25 -1.01 -16.63
N THR A 304 7.43 -0.65 -17.89
CA THR A 304 6.72 -1.29 -18.96
C THR A 304 7.18 -2.73 -18.88
N LEU A 305 6.46 -3.54 -18.14
CA LEU A 305 6.67 -4.96 -18.15
C LEU A 305 6.41 -5.40 -19.58
N GLY A 306 7.51 -5.48 -20.31
CA GLY A 306 7.52 -6.14 -21.58
C GLY A 306 6.95 -7.53 -21.34
N VAL A 307 5.82 -7.79 -21.92
CA VAL A 307 5.36 -9.14 -22.20
C VAL A 307 6.25 -9.58 -23.35
N ASP A 308 7.38 -10.20 -23.04
CA ASP A 308 8.09 -11.06 -23.98
C ASP A 308 7.53 -12.48 -23.88
#